data_0a02acee6f55bf862e7be89aa85e92e3
#
_entry.id   0a02acee6f55bf862e7be89aa85e92e3
#
_cell.length_a   1.000
_cell.length_b   1.000
_cell.length_c   1.000
_cell.angle_alpha   90.00
_cell.angle_beta   90.00
_cell.angle_gamma   90.00
#
_symmetry.space_group_name_H-M   'P 1'
#
loop_
_entity.id
_entity.type
_entity.pdbx_description
1 polymer ?
#
loop_
_entity_poly.entity_id
_entity_poly.type
_entity_poly.pdbx_seq_one_letter_code
_entity_poly.pdbx_strand_id
1 'polypeptide(L)'
;MAGLEFQREMERKSCMLGGGNLTVPVQRMTDFVNGEVSATVPPSSYRLGVKSAPCHDIYPEAITHALRDALTNHFEKQMPGYYHPDGLLHAVETRTSSPLRVARDRETYEAIGISNLYPCGEGAGFAGGIVSAAVDGVHVAEAILDNICGDKRPNRIKKSKSIGFSY
;
A
#
# COMPACT_ATOMS: atom_id res chain seq x y z
N MET A 1 2.20 14.55 -9.26
CA MET A 1 2.07 13.32 -10.10
C MET A 1 3.25 12.35 -9.93
N ALA A 2 4.38 12.77 -9.37
CA ALA A 2 5.59 11.94 -9.23
C ALA A 2 5.36 10.56 -8.58
N GLY A 3 4.54 10.48 -7.52
CA GLY A 3 4.22 9.19 -6.89
C GLY A 3 3.47 8.22 -7.80
N LEU A 4 2.56 8.70 -8.63
CA LEU A 4 1.84 7.88 -9.61
C LEU A 4 2.76 7.41 -10.74
N GLU A 5 3.67 8.27 -11.18
CA GLU A 5 4.67 7.92 -12.21
C GLU A 5 5.64 6.87 -11.67
N PHE A 6 6.10 7.02 -10.44
CA PHE A 6 6.91 6.02 -9.74
C PHE A 6 6.21 4.66 -9.65
N GLN A 7 4.96 4.63 -9.18
CA GLN A 7 4.16 3.39 -9.15
C GLN A 7 4.11 2.70 -10.52
N ARG A 8 3.76 3.46 -11.57
CA ARG A 8 3.65 2.94 -12.94
C ARG A 8 4.98 2.42 -13.47
N GLU A 9 6.08 3.06 -13.12
CA GLU A 9 7.41 2.61 -13.52
C GLU A 9 7.76 1.27 -12.86
N MET A 10 7.55 1.12 -11.55
CA MET A 10 7.81 -0.12 -10.82
C MET A 10 6.94 -1.27 -11.35
N GLU A 11 5.66 -1.03 -11.59
CA GLU A 11 4.75 -2.02 -12.18
C GLU A 11 5.18 -2.44 -13.58
N ARG A 12 5.61 -1.49 -14.42
CA ARG A 12 6.10 -1.80 -15.77
C ARG A 12 7.39 -2.60 -15.74
N LYS A 13 8.36 -2.23 -14.90
CA LYS A 13 9.59 -3.01 -14.70
C LYS A 13 9.27 -4.43 -14.27
N SER A 14 8.40 -4.60 -13.29
CA SER A 14 7.97 -5.91 -12.80
C SER A 14 7.30 -6.74 -13.90
N CYS A 15 6.37 -6.16 -14.65
CA CYS A 15 5.72 -6.84 -15.77
C CYS A 15 6.72 -7.33 -16.83
N MET A 16 7.68 -6.51 -17.19
CA MET A 16 8.73 -6.88 -18.15
C MET A 16 9.62 -8.01 -17.64
N LEU A 17 10.00 -7.98 -16.36
CA LEU A 17 10.77 -9.05 -15.73
C LEU A 17 9.99 -10.38 -15.69
N GLY A 18 8.68 -10.32 -15.48
CA GLY A 18 7.79 -11.47 -15.56
C GLY A 18 7.63 -12.05 -16.97
N GLY A 19 7.94 -11.27 -18.01
CA GLY A 19 7.82 -11.69 -19.42
C GLY A 19 6.71 -10.97 -20.19
N GLY A 20 6.17 -9.86 -19.67
CA GLY A 20 5.18 -9.03 -20.37
C GLY A 20 3.76 -9.58 -20.34
N ASN A 21 3.49 -10.55 -19.47
CA ASN A 21 2.18 -11.18 -19.29
C ASN A 21 1.78 -11.19 -17.82
N LEU A 22 0.88 -12.09 -17.42
CA LEU A 22 0.42 -12.21 -16.03
C LEU A 22 1.35 -13.09 -15.14
N THR A 23 2.47 -13.57 -15.67
CA THR A 23 3.49 -14.27 -14.89
C THR A 23 4.20 -13.30 -13.96
N VAL A 24 4.29 -13.63 -12.68
CA VAL A 24 4.90 -12.76 -11.67
C VAL A 24 6.41 -13.02 -11.57
N PRO A 25 7.25 -11.98 -11.62
CA PRO A 25 8.66 -12.12 -11.31
C PRO A 25 8.84 -12.41 -9.83
N VAL A 26 9.70 -13.38 -9.53
CA VAL A 26 9.97 -13.83 -8.16
C VAL A 26 11.46 -13.99 -7.92
N GLN A 27 11.83 -13.89 -6.65
CA GLN A 27 13.23 -14.10 -6.21
C GLN A 27 13.23 -14.71 -4.81
N ARG A 28 14.13 -15.65 -4.55
CA ARG A 28 14.32 -16.12 -3.17
C ARG A 28 14.74 -14.95 -2.28
N MET A 29 14.26 -14.96 -1.06
CA MET A 29 14.55 -13.89 -0.10
C MET A 29 16.05 -13.75 0.17
N THR A 30 16.77 -14.87 0.30
CA THR A 30 18.21 -14.88 0.48
C THR A 30 18.96 -14.30 -0.72
N ASP A 31 18.53 -14.65 -1.93
CA ASP A 31 19.17 -14.18 -3.17
C ASP A 31 18.89 -12.69 -3.40
N PHE A 32 17.68 -12.23 -3.03
CA PHE A 32 17.34 -10.80 -3.04
C PHE A 32 18.28 -10.00 -2.12
N VAL A 33 18.54 -10.51 -0.91
CA VAL A 33 19.43 -9.84 0.03
C VAL A 33 20.86 -9.81 -0.51
N ASN A 34 21.32 -10.91 -1.12
CA ASN A 34 22.67 -11.00 -1.71
C ASN A 34 22.81 -10.27 -3.06
N GLY A 35 21.70 -9.87 -3.71
CA GLY A 35 21.73 -9.26 -5.03
C GLY A 35 21.97 -10.25 -6.15
N GLU A 36 21.58 -11.51 -5.98
CA GLU A 36 21.79 -12.61 -6.92
C GLU A 36 20.48 -13.09 -7.52
N VAL A 37 20.47 -13.43 -8.80
CA VAL A 37 19.28 -14.02 -9.43
C VAL A 37 19.13 -15.47 -8.96
N SER A 38 17.93 -15.84 -8.52
CA SER A 38 17.66 -17.20 -8.06
C SER A 38 17.79 -18.22 -9.19
N ALA A 39 18.69 -19.19 -9.05
CA ALA A 39 18.84 -20.27 -10.03
C ALA A 39 17.59 -21.18 -10.07
N THR A 40 16.95 -21.38 -8.91
CA THR A 40 15.71 -22.14 -8.76
C THR A 40 14.80 -21.44 -7.78
N VAL A 41 13.49 -21.63 -7.92
CA VAL A 41 12.49 -21.06 -7.00
C VAL A 41 11.62 -22.17 -6.41
N PRO A 42 11.21 -22.05 -5.14
CA PRO A 42 10.27 -23.00 -4.54
C PRO A 42 8.89 -22.91 -5.21
N PRO A 43 8.02 -23.90 -5.02
CA PRO A 43 6.64 -23.83 -5.49
C PRO A 43 5.92 -22.59 -4.96
N SER A 44 5.12 -21.97 -5.81
CA SER A 44 4.30 -20.81 -5.47
C SER A 44 2.82 -21.16 -5.59
N SER A 45 2.00 -20.58 -4.72
CA SER A 45 0.53 -20.64 -4.79
C SER A 45 -0.05 -19.72 -5.87
N TYR A 46 0.75 -18.88 -6.51
CA TYR A 46 0.29 -17.99 -7.57
C TYR A 46 -0.04 -18.76 -8.84
N ARG A 47 -1.31 -18.75 -9.23
CA ARG A 47 -1.86 -19.65 -10.27
C ARG A 47 -1.45 -19.31 -11.70
N LEU A 48 -1.10 -18.05 -11.97
CA LEU A 48 -0.77 -17.58 -13.33
C LEU A 48 0.71 -17.77 -13.70
N GLY A 49 1.46 -18.42 -12.80
CA GLY A 49 2.88 -18.75 -13.01
C GLY A 49 3.84 -17.71 -12.45
N VAL A 50 5.02 -18.21 -12.11
CA VAL A 50 6.12 -17.39 -11.59
C VAL A 50 7.37 -17.57 -12.43
N LYS A 51 8.20 -16.53 -12.50
CA LYS A 51 9.46 -16.54 -13.22
C LYS A 51 10.57 -15.97 -12.33
N SER A 52 11.66 -16.68 -12.17
CA SER A 52 12.86 -16.15 -11.51
C SER A 52 13.36 -14.92 -12.23
N ALA A 53 13.57 -13.84 -11.49
CA ALA A 53 14.02 -12.56 -12.02
C ALA A 53 14.75 -11.73 -10.93
N PRO A 54 15.59 -10.75 -11.31
CA PRO A 54 16.27 -9.88 -10.37
C PRO A 54 15.30 -8.85 -9.76
N CYS A 55 14.45 -9.28 -8.83
CA CYS A 55 13.48 -8.39 -8.18
C CYS A 55 14.17 -7.25 -7.40
N HIS A 56 15.44 -7.43 -7.01
CA HIS A 56 16.26 -6.40 -6.36
C HIS A 56 16.57 -5.19 -7.26
N ASP A 57 16.37 -5.31 -8.59
CA ASP A 57 16.58 -4.21 -9.55
C ASP A 57 15.30 -3.41 -9.85
N ILE A 58 14.16 -3.82 -9.30
CA ILE A 58 12.89 -3.16 -9.56
C ILE A 58 12.88 -1.76 -8.97
N TYR A 59 13.25 -1.65 -7.70
CA TYR A 59 13.25 -0.39 -6.96
C TYR A 59 14.58 0.36 -7.07
N PRO A 60 14.58 1.69 -6.84
CA PRO A 60 15.81 2.43 -6.60
C PRO A 60 16.63 1.81 -5.46
N GLU A 61 17.95 1.91 -5.58
CA GLU A 61 18.91 1.29 -4.64
C GLU A 61 18.60 1.58 -3.16
N ALA A 62 18.23 2.81 -2.84
CA ALA A 62 17.89 3.20 -1.47
C ALA A 62 16.70 2.39 -0.90
N ILE A 63 15.68 2.11 -1.71
CA ILE A 63 14.52 1.30 -1.30
C ILE A 63 14.94 -0.17 -1.20
N THR A 64 15.66 -0.69 -2.18
CA THR A 64 16.16 -2.07 -2.15
C THR A 64 17.04 -2.31 -0.92
N HIS A 65 17.89 -1.35 -0.57
CA HIS A 65 18.72 -1.43 0.62
C HIS A 65 17.89 -1.46 1.91
N ALA A 66 16.90 -0.59 2.02
CA ALA A 66 15.98 -0.58 3.17
C ALA A 66 15.18 -1.89 3.30
N LEU A 67 14.76 -2.48 2.17
CA LEU A 67 14.08 -3.78 2.16
C LEU A 67 15.01 -4.92 2.62
N ARG A 68 16.27 -4.92 2.19
CA ARG A 68 17.27 -5.89 2.65
C ARG A 68 17.51 -5.81 4.15
N ASP A 69 17.68 -4.59 4.66
CA ASP A 69 17.83 -4.34 6.09
C ASP A 69 16.58 -4.78 6.87
N ALA A 70 15.40 -4.45 6.38
CA ALA A 70 14.14 -4.87 7.00
C ALA A 70 14.03 -6.40 7.09
N LEU A 71 14.35 -7.13 6.02
CA LEU A 71 14.27 -8.59 6.00
C LEU A 71 15.24 -9.24 6.99
N THR A 72 16.48 -8.78 7.02
CA THR A 72 17.56 -9.41 7.82
C THR A 72 17.59 -8.96 9.27
N ASN A 73 17.35 -7.67 9.53
CA ASN A 73 17.55 -7.08 10.85
C ASN A 73 16.25 -6.83 11.62
N HIS A 74 15.12 -6.62 10.94
CA HIS A 74 13.87 -6.29 11.59
C HIS A 74 12.91 -7.48 11.62
N PHE A 75 12.56 -8.03 10.47
CA PHE A 75 11.61 -9.14 10.39
C PHE A 75 12.16 -10.40 11.05
N GLU A 76 13.41 -10.74 10.82
CA GLU A 76 14.02 -11.91 11.46
C GLU A 76 14.07 -11.80 12.99
N LYS A 77 14.29 -10.59 13.54
CA LYS A 77 14.27 -10.38 15.00
C LYS A 77 12.87 -10.48 15.61
N GLN A 78 11.85 -10.01 14.88
CA GLN A 78 10.46 -10.04 15.36
C GLN A 78 9.79 -11.39 15.12
N MET A 79 10.18 -12.08 14.08
CA MET A 79 9.63 -13.35 13.63
C MET A 79 10.79 -14.30 13.28
N PRO A 80 11.46 -14.92 14.25
CA PRO A 80 12.60 -15.81 13.99
C PRO A 80 12.24 -16.92 12.99
N GLY A 81 13.08 -17.09 11.96
CA GLY A 81 12.84 -17.99 10.83
C GLY A 81 12.05 -17.36 9.67
N TYR A 82 11.72 -16.07 9.75
CA TYR A 82 11.09 -15.36 8.61
C TYR A 82 12.06 -15.24 7.42
N TYR A 83 13.31 -14.90 7.69
CA TYR A 83 14.36 -14.86 6.68
C TYR A 83 14.84 -16.28 6.37
N HIS A 84 14.29 -16.90 5.32
CA HIS A 84 14.51 -18.29 5.00
C HIS A 84 14.85 -18.49 3.50
N PRO A 85 15.72 -19.47 3.14
CA PRO A 85 16.05 -19.77 1.75
C PRO A 85 14.84 -20.15 0.87
N ASP A 86 13.80 -20.72 1.47
CA ASP A 86 12.55 -21.04 0.76
C ASP A 86 11.53 -19.89 0.78
N GLY A 87 11.85 -18.78 1.46
CA GLY A 87 11.06 -17.56 1.37
C GLY A 87 11.11 -16.99 -0.05
N LEU A 88 9.93 -16.78 -0.66
CA LEU A 88 9.81 -16.31 -2.03
C LEU A 88 9.17 -14.92 -2.06
N LEU A 89 9.93 -13.95 -2.54
CA LEU A 89 9.44 -12.62 -2.80
C LEU A 89 8.77 -12.57 -4.17
N HIS A 90 7.54 -12.10 -4.20
CA HIS A 90 6.79 -11.81 -5.42
C HIS A 90 6.83 -10.31 -5.68
N ALA A 91 7.16 -9.89 -6.88
CA ALA A 91 7.20 -8.48 -7.22
C ALA A 91 6.06 -8.13 -8.18
N VAL A 92 5.57 -6.97 -8.17
CA VAL A 92 5.55 -5.88 -7.18
C VAL A 92 4.09 -5.49 -6.98
N GLU A 93 3.64 -5.31 -5.75
CA GLU A 93 2.36 -4.67 -5.47
C GLU A 93 2.62 -3.24 -5.01
N THR A 94 2.18 -2.26 -5.81
CA THR A 94 2.37 -0.83 -5.51
C THR A 94 1.07 -0.11 -5.20
N ARG A 95 -0.08 -0.80 -5.30
CA ARG A 95 -1.42 -0.21 -5.13
C ARG A 95 -2.04 -0.49 -3.76
N THR A 96 -1.21 -0.57 -2.74
CA THR A 96 -1.66 -0.75 -1.35
C THR A 96 -2.21 0.55 -0.77
N SER A 97 -1.71 1.69 -1.22
CA SER A 97 -2.16 3.02 -0.80
C SER A 97 -2.17 3.97 -1.98
N SER A 98 -3.06 4.96 -1.95
CA SER A 98 -3.07 6.00 -2.96
C SER A 98 -1.76 6.80 -2.92
N PRO A 99 -1.06 7.01 -4.06
CA PRO A 99 0.14 7.83 -4.13
C PRO A 99 -0.16 9.33 -4.03
N LEU A 100 -1.42 9.70 -3.97
CA LEU A 100 -1.91 11.06 -3.89
C LEU A 100 -2.87 11.19 -2.73
N ARG A 101 -2.90 12.39 -2.13
CA ARG A 101 -3.93 12.77 -1.16
C ARG A 101 -4.70 13.97 -1.69
N VAL A 102 -6.02 13.84 -1.77
CA VAL A 102 -6.89 14.96 -2.11
C VAL A 102 -7.06 15.83 -0.86
N ALA A 103 -6.60 17.09 -0.91
CA ALA A 103 -6.68 17.98 0.22
C ALA A 103 -8.15 18.24 0.61
N ARG A 104 -8.48 18.05 1.90
CA ARG A 104 -9.81 18.32 2.46
C ARG A 104 -9.68 18.97 3.83
N ASP A 105 -10.70 19.70 4.23
CA ASP A 105 -10.82 20.24 5.57
C ASP A 105 -10.98 19.12 6.61
N ARG A 106 -10.42 19.30 7.81
CA ARG A 106 -10.39 18.24 8.85
C ARG A 106 -11.69 18.13 9.62
N GLU A 107 -12.50 19.17 9.63
CA GLU A 107 -13.76 19.21 10.39
C GLU A 107 -14.95 18.94 9.51
N THR A 108 -15.00 19.59 8.35
CA THR A 108 -16.10 19.47 7.38
C THR A 108 -15.93 18.32 6.42
N TYR A 109 -14.69 17.80 6.27
CA TYR A 109 -14.29 16.79 5.28
C TYR A 109 -14.48 17.20 3.81
N GLU A 110 -14.83 18.45 3.56
CA GLU A 110 -14.99 19.00 2.23
C GLU A 110 -13.63 19.26 1.56
N ALA A 111 -13.55 19.03 0.27
CA ALA A 111 -12.32 19.28 -0.50
C ALA A 111 -11.95 20.77 -0.47
N ILE A 112 -10.66 21.07 -0.31
CA ILE A 112 -10.19 22.45 -0.34
C ILE A 112 -10.34 22.99 -1.76
N GLY A 113 -11.11 24.07 -1.90
CA GLY A 113 -11.32 24.78 -3.17
C GLY A 113 -12.39 24.19 -4.08
N ILE A 114 -13.11 23.15 -3.66
CA ILE A 114 -14.21 22.56 -4.42
C ILE A 114 -15.36 22.25 -3.47
N SER A 115 -16.44 23.03 -3.55
CA SER A 115 -17.62 22.85 -2.72
C SER A 115 -18.41 21.59 -3.07
N ASN A 116 -18.99 20.95 -2.06
CA ASN A 116 -19.79 19.72 -2.17
C ASN A 116 -19.02 18.50 -2.70
N LEU A 117 -17.69 18.51 -2.67
CA LEU A 117 -16.85 17.36 -2.93
C LEU A 117 -16.24 16.86 -1.62
N TYR A 118 -16.48 15.60 -1.29
CA TYR A 118 -16.03 14.98 -0.04
C TYR A 118 -15.10 13.78 -0.31
N PRO A 119 -13.78 14.02 -0.46
CA PRO A 119 -12.81 12.94 -0.67
C PRO A 119 -12.78 12.02 0.55
N CYS A 120 -12.90 10.69 0.34
CA CYS A 120 -12.86 9.73 1.45
C CYS A 120 -12.16 8.42 1.07
N GLY A 121 -11.74 7.70 2.11
CA GLY A 121 -11.19 6.36 1.99
C GLY A 121 -9.83 6.29 1.31
N GLU A 122 -9.52 5.10 0.80
CA GLU A 122 -8.21 4.78 0.24
C GLU A 122 -7.90 5.57 -1.04
N GLY A 123 -8.83 5.64 -1.98
CA GLY A 123 -8.60 6.32 -3.25
C GLY A 123 -8.29 7.82 -3.10
N ALA A 124 -8.80 8.45 -2.04
CA ALA A 124 -8.53 9.84 -1.70
C ALA A 124 -7.28 10.03 -0.83
N GLY A 125 -6.60 8.95 -0.44
CA GLY A 125 -5.37 8.99 0.33
C GLY A 125 -5.55 9.15 1.84
N PHE A 126 -6.72 8.82 2.41
CA PHE A 126 -7.00 8.96 3.84
C PHE A 126 -6.98 7.66 4.64
N ALA A 127 -6.95 6.51 3.97
CA ALA A 127 -6.92 5.21 4.62
C ALA A 127 -6.25 4.18 3.69
N GLY A 128 -5.51 3.21 4.26
CA GLY A 128 -4.85 2.14 3.49
C GLY A 128 -5.37 0.73 3.83
N GLY A 129 -6.38 0.61 4.67
CA GLY A 129 -6.96 -0.67 5.07
C GLY A 129 -8.48 -0.69 5.02
N ILE A 130 -9.08 -1.88 4.93
CA ILE A 130 -10.53 -2.08 4.78
C ILE A 130 -11.31 -1.37 5.89
N VAL A 131 -10.93 -1.62 7.16
CA VAL A 131 -11.62 -1.03 8.31
C VAL A 131 -11.40 0.49 8.39
N SER A 132 -10.18 0.95 8.20
CA SER A 132 -9.86 2.38 8.26
C SER A 132 -10.56 3.17 7.13
N ALA A 133 -10.67 2.61 5.94
CA ALA A 133 -11.41 3.22 4.84
C ALA A 133 -12.91 3.29 5.13
N ALA A 134 -13.49 2.23 5.73
CA ALA A 134 -14.89 2.23 6.15
C ALA A 134 -15.16 3.28 7.25
N VAL A 135 -14.29 3.38 8.25
CA VAL A 135 -14.41 4.39 9.33
C VAL A 135 -14.32 5.80 8.78
N ASP A 136 -13.37 6.06 7.87
CA ASP A 136 -13.26 7.37 7.21
C ASP A 136 -14.52 7.70 6.41
N GLY A 137 -15.08 6.72 5.68
CA GLY A 137 -16.36 6.89 4.97
C GLY A 137 -17.54 7.22 5.88
N VAL A 138 -17.60 6.61 7.07
CA VAL A 138 -18.63 6.94 8.09
C VAL A 138 -18.48 8.39 8.56
N HIS A 139 -17.25 8.82 8.89
CA HIS A 139 -17.02 10.20 9.33
C HIS A 139 -17.39 11.23 8.25
N VAL A 140 -17.05 10.94 7.00
CA VAL A 140 -17.43 11.80 5.86
C VAL A 140 -18.94 11.86 5.68
N ALA A 141 -19.64 10.72 5.75
CA ALA A 141 -21.09 10.67 5.67
C ALA A 141 -21.75 11.46 6.81
N GLU A 142 -21.21 11.37 8.03
CA GLU A 142 -21.67 12.15 9.18
C GLU A 142 -21.49 13.65 8.94
N ALA A 143 -20.35 14.08 8.43
CA ALA A 143 -20.10 15.48 8.12
C ALA A 143 -21.07 16.02 7.04
N ILE A 144 -21.34 15.23 6.00
CA ILE A 144 -22.33 15.57 4.96
C ILE A 144 -23.73 15.74 5.58
N LEU A 145 -24.13 14.80 6.45
CA LEU A 145 -25.43 14.89 7.13
C LEU A 145 -25.51 16.11 8.04
N ASP A 146 -24.46 16.43 8.78
CA ASP A 146 -24.40 17.63 9.62
C ASP A 146 -24.53 18.92 8.76
N ASN A 147 -23.92 18.93 7.59
CA ASN A 147 -24.04 20.06 6.65
C ASN A 147 -25.46 20.21 6.08
N ILE A 148 -26.12 19.10 5.73
CA ILE A 148 -27.48 19.13 5.13
C ILE A 148 -28.55 19.35 6.18
N CYS A 149 -28.48 18.68 7.33
CA CYS A 149 -29.54 18.65 8.33
C CYS A 149 -29.35 19.69 9.45
N GLY A 150 -28.14 20.22 9.64
CA GLY A 150 -27.81 21.13 10.74
C GLY A 150 -28.12 20.50 12.11
N ASP A 151 -28.58 21.34 13.05
CA ASP A 151 -28.93 20.90 14.43
C ASP A 151 -30.17 20.00 14.51
N LYS A 152 -30.89 19.76 13.41
CA LYS A 152 -32.10 18.94 13.34
C LYS A 152 -31.83 17.43 13.19
N ARG A 153 -30.58 16.99 13.25
CA ARG A 153 -30.21 15.61 13.06
C ARG A 153 -30.69 14.70 14.19
N PRO A 154 -31.60 13.75 13.95
CA PRO A 154 -31.97 12.77 14.96
C PRO A 154 -30.77 11.80 15.19
N ASN A 155 -30.43 11.54 16.46
CA ASN A 155 -29.42 10.56 16.86
C ASN A 155 -27.97 10.89 16.44
N ARG A 156 -27.47 12.05 16.80
CA ARG A 156 -26.05 12.38 16.67
C ARG A 156 -25.22 11.38 17.51
N ILE A 157 -24.45 10.50 16.86
CA ILE A 157 -23.46 9.67 17.57
C ILE A 157 -22.44 10.65 18.18
N LYS A 158 -22.39 10.71 19.51
CA LYS A 158 -21.40 11.55 20.21
C LYS A 158 -20.02 11.11 19.72
N LYS A 159 -19.26 12.04 19.08
CA LYS A 159 -17.87 11.79 18.69
C LYS A 159 -17.16 11.18 19.91
N SER A 160 -16.84 9.90 19.87
CA SER A 160 -15.91 9.31 20.83
C SER A 160 -14.62 10.10 20.68
N LYS A 161 -14.05 10.56 21.80
CA LYS A 161 -12.75 11.25 21.79
C LYS A 161 -11.81 10.39 20.94
N SER A 162 -11.33 10.96 19.85
CA SER A 162 -10.44 10.32 18.90
C SER A 162 -9.34 9.59 19.67
N ILE A 163 -9.26 8.27 19.50
CA ILE A 163 -8.04 7.55 19.80
C ILE A 163 -7.03 8.12 18.80
N GLY A 164 -6.15 8.98 19.29
CA GLY A 164 -5.18 9.67 18.46
C GLY A 164 -4.18 8.66 17.89
N PHE A 165 -4.41 8.27 16.66
CA PHE A 165 -3.33 7.75 15.82
C PHE A 165 -2.66 8.96 15.19
N SER A 166 -1.55 9.40 15.78
CA SER A 166 -0.63 10.34 15.12
C SER A 166 0.21 9.53 14.12
N TYR A 167 0.02 9.82 12.84
CA TYR A 167 0.92 9.39 11.77
C TYR A 167 1.99 10.45 11.56
#